data_fbf4f9d62c1c9bc81e7aaed0cf74ec2f
#
_entry.id   fbf4f9d62c1c9bc81e7aaed0cf74ec2f
#
_cell.length_a   1.000
_cell.length_b   1.000
_cell.length_c   1.000
_cell.angle_alpha   90.00
_cell.angle_beta   90.00
_cell.angle_gamma   90.00
#
_symmetry.space_group_name_H-M   'P 1'
#
loop_
_entity.id
_entity.type
_entity.pdbx_description
1 polymer ?
#
loop_
_entity_poly.entity_id
_entity_poly.type
_entity_poly.pdbx_seq_one_letter_code
_entity_poly.pdbx_strand_id
1 'polypeptide(L)'
;PLRLVGSEMCIRDRNCSMRNYKTQMEAAKKGIVTPEMETVAKKENMDVNELMALVAAGQVAIPANVNHTALSAEGIGKGLKTKINVNLGISGDAKNYDIEMQKVDMAIKFGAEAIMDLSNYGKTNTFRKELVAKSPAMIGTVPMYDAIGYLDKDLLEISAQDFLKVVKAHAEEGVDFMTIHAGINRRAIEAFRREGRKMNIVSRGGSLLFAWMMMTGNENPFFEYYDEVLEILREYDVTISLGDALRPGCLADASDAAQISELIELGNLTKRAWEKDVQVMVEGPGHMAMNE
;
A
#
# COMPACT_ATOMS: atom_id res chain seq x y z
N PRO A 1 -6.99 46.17 -3.08
CA PRO A 1 -7.25 44.88 -2.49
C PRO A 1 -6.95 43.76 -3.48
N LEU A 2 -5.69 43.47 -3.72
CA LEU A 2 -5.16 42.40 -4.56
C LEU A 2 -3.73 42.12 -4.11
N ARG A 3 -3.59 41.41 -2.99
CA ARG A 3 -2.27 40.90 -2.56
C ARG A 3 -2.47 39.88 -1.41
N LEU A 4 -2.83 38.62 -1.73
CA LEU A 4 -2.72 37.51 -0.78
C LEU A 4 -2.85 36.13 -1.47
N VAL A 5 -2.51 36.02 -2.76
CA VAL A 5 -2.54 34.72 -3.49
C VAL A 5 -1.13 34.22 -3.79
N GLY A 6 -0.09 35.02 -3.51
CA GLY A 6 1.30 34.68 -3.89
C GLY A 6 2.15 33.99 -2.82
N SER A 7 1.71 33.92 -1.56
CA SER A 7 2.57 33.42 -0.47
C SER A 7 2.39 31.91 -0.18
N GLU A 8 1.20 31.35 -0.35
CA GLU A 8 0.97 29.92 -0.10
C GLU A 8 1.46 29.03 -1.25
N MET A 9 1.33 29.50 -2.50
CA MET A 9 1.89 28.81 -3.67
C MET A 9 3.44 28.77 -3.63
N CYS A 10 4.08 29.82 -3.08
CA CYS A 10 5.53 29.92 -2.99
C CYS A 10 6.16 29.03 -1.89
N ILE A 11 5.39 28.59 -0.89
CA ILE A 11 5.86 27.69 0.17
C ILE A 11 5.79 26.23 -0.32
N ARG A 12 4.77 25.88 -1.11
CA ARG A 12 4.61 24.55 -1.71
C ARG A 12 5.73 24.25 -2.73
N ASP A 13 6.08 25.22 -3.58
CA ASP A 13 7.15 25.08 -4.57
C ASP A 13 8.56 25.06 -3.94
N ARG A 14 8.76 25.67 -2.79
CA ARG A 14 10.09 25.67 -2.13
C ARG A 14 10.44 24.33 -1.48
N ASN A 15 9.46 23.57 -0.98
CA ASN A 15 9.73 22.25 -0.42
C ASN A 15 9.89 21.17 -1.50
N CYS A 16 9.23 21.30 -2.64
CA CYS A 16 9.36 20.36 -3.75
C CYS A 16 10.65 20.57 -4.56
N SER A 17 11.17 21.81 -4.64
CA SER A 17 12.39 22.14 -5.39
C SER A 17 13.71 21.87 -4.65
N MET A 18 13.67 21.49 -3.37
CA MET A 18 14.85 21.18 -2.56
C MET A 18 15.06 19.71 -2.22
N ARG A 19 14.11 18.81 -2.54
CA ARG A 19 14.32 17.38 -2.36
C ARG A 19 15.28 16.86 -3.44
N ASN A 20 16.50 16.49 -3.04
CA ASN A 20 17.49 15.85 -3.93
C ASN A 20 17.32 14.32 -4.02
N TYR A 21 16.13 13.84 -3.71
CA TYR A 21 15.71 12.43 -3.76
C TYR A 21 14.20 12.34 -4.02
N LYS A 22 13.75 11.19 -4.56
CA LYS A 22 12.33 10.92 -4.80
C LYS A 22 11.68 10.14 -3.67
N THR A 23 12.40 9.16 -3.10
CA THR A 23 11.87 8.28 -2.05
C THR A 23 12.77 8.23 -0.83
N GLN A 24 12.21 7.79 0.31
CA GLN A 24 12.97 7.56 1.54
C GLN A 24 14.11 6.56 1.31
N MET A 25 13.87 5.49 0.52
CA MET A 25 14.91 4.52 0.19
C MET A 25 16.03 5.12 -0.67
N GLU A 26 15.68 5.94 -1.66
CA GLU A 26 16.68 6.65 -2.49
C GLU A 26 17.53 7.60 -1.63
N ALA A 27 16.89 8.35 -0.72
CA ALA A 27 17.60 9.20 0.24
C ALA A 27 18.57 8.40 1.09
N ALA A 28 18.11 7.30 1.68
CA ALA A 28 18.92 6.42 2.52
C ALA A 28 20.12 5.83 1.76
N LYS A 29 19.92 5.35 0.53
CA LYS A 29 21.01 4.85 -0.33
C LYS A 29 22.04 5.94 -0.70
N LYS A 30 21.61 7.21 -0.77
CA LYS A 30 22.49 8.37 -0.99
C LYS A 30 23.16 8.88 0.29
N GLY A 31 22.88 8.30 1.45
CA GLY A 31 23.38 8.77 2.76
C GLY A 31 22.72 10.09 3.21
N ILE A 32 21.50 10.37 2.75
CA ILE A 32 20.75 11.57 3.11
C ILE A 32 19.75 11.20 4.21
N VAL A 33 19.89 11.82 5.38
CA VAL A 33 18.91 11.74 6.46
C VAL A 33 17.74 12.66 6.13
N THR A 34 16.52 12.12 6.15
CA THR A 34 15.30 12.87 5.88
C THR A 34 14.62 13.31 7.18
N PRO A 35 13.73 14.32 7.17
CA PRO A 35 12.94 14.71 8.33
C PRO A 35 12.06 13.57 8.86
N GLU A 36 11.59 12.69 7.97
CA GLU A 36 10.83 11.50 8.31
C GLU A 36 11.69 10.50 9.08
N MET A 37 12.94 10.26 8.65
CA MET A 37 13.90 9.41 9.37
C MET A 37 14.24 9.96 10.76
N GLU A 38 14.44 11.26 10.90
CA GLU A 38 14.67 11.91 12.20
C GLU A 38 13.49 11.71 13.14
N THR A 39 12.26 11.88 12.62
CA THR A 39 11.02 11.67 13.37
C THR A 39 10.89 10.23 13.87
N VAL A 40 11.12 9.26 12.99
CA VAL A 40 11.03 7.83 13.32
C VAL A 40 12.15 7.45 14.30
N ALA A 41 13.38 7.86 14.07
CA ALA A 41 14.51 7.58 14.96
C ALA A 41 14.23 8.07 16.39
N LYS A 42 13.66 9.27 16.53
CA LYS A 42 13.25 9.82 17.84
C LYS A 42 12.14 9.01 18.49
N LYS A 43 11.10 8.61 17.75
CA LYS A 43 9.96 7.80 18.28
C LYS A 43 10.41 6.42 18.74
N GLU A 44 11.33 5.81 18.00
CA GLU A 44 11.85 4.47 18.25
C GLU A 44 13.04 4.44 19.21
N ASN A 45 13.58 5.60 19.58
CA ASN A 45 14.81 5.73 20.38
C ASN A 45 15.99 4.97 19.74
N MET A 46 16.15 5.11 18.43
CA MET A 46 17.18 4.49 17.59
C MET A 46 18.11 5.57 17.03
N ASP A 47 19.36 5.22 16.79
CA ASP A 47 20.29 6.10 16.07
C ASP A 47 19.82 6.32 14.63
N VAL A 48 19.81 7.57 14.16
CA VAL A 48 19.28 7.92 12.83
C VAL A 48 20.10 7.32 11.69
N ASN A 49 21.41 7.13 11.87
CA ASN A 49 22.25 6.52 10.84
C ASN A 49 22.04 4.99 10.80
N GLU A 50 21.79 4.37 11.96
CA GLU A 50 21.34 2.97 12.02
C GLU A 50 20.03 2.78 11.30
N LEU A 51 19.02 3.63 11.59
CA LEU A 51 17.73 3.61 10.90
C LEU A 51 17.90 3.80 9.39
N MET A 52 18.69 4.79 8.97
CA MET A 52 18.96 5.04 7.55
C MET A 52 19.58 3.83 6.86
N ALA A 53 20.53 3.15 7.52
CA ALA A 53 21.13 1.93 6.98
C ALA A 53 20.10 0.79 6.80
N LEU A 54 19.17 0.64 7.75
CA LEU A 54 18.07 -0.33 7.66
C LEU A 54 17.09 0.01 6.52
N VAL A 55 16.78 1.29 6.30
CA VAL A 55 15.94 1.76 5.18
C VAL A 55 16.65 1.49 3.84
N ALA A 56 17.94 1.83 3.73
CA ALA A 56 18.73 1.57 2.53
C ALA A 56 18.80 0.09 2.17
N ALA A 57 18.84 -0.79 3.19
CA ALA A 57 18.86 -2.24 3.04
C ALA A 57 17.46 -2.86 2.81
N GLY A 58 16.39 -2.07 2.81
CA GLY A 58 15.00 -2.54 2.68
C GLY A 58 14.47 -3.32 3.91
N GLN A 59 15.15 -3.23 5.06
CA GLN A 59 14.77 -3.90 6.31
C GLN A 59 13.81 -3.06 7.16
N VAL A 60 13.69 -1.78 6.85
CA VAL A 60 12.72 -0.83 7.41
C VAL A 60 12.08 -0.04 6.26
N ALA A 61 10.78 0.15 6.33
CA ALA A 61 10.03 1.07 5.47
C ALA A 61 9.49 2.24 6.30
N ILE A 62 9.50 3.43 5.71
CA ILE A 62 8.88 4.65 6.26
C ILE A 62 7.88 5.13 5.22
N PRO A 63 6.62 4.66 5.26
CA PRO A 63 5.58 5.13 4.35
C PRO A 63 5.29 6.62 4.57
N ALA A 64 5.58 7.45 3.57
CA ALA A 64 5.47 8.89 3.69
C ALA A 64 5.26 9.55 2.32
N ASN A 65 4.02 9.56 1.86
CA ASN A 65 3.68 10.20 0.59
C ASN A 65 3.97 11.71 0.62
N VAL A 66 4.56 12.21 -0.44
CA VAL A 66 4.94 13.64 -0.59
C VAL A 66 3.74 14.60 -0.46
N ASN A 67 2.52 14.12 -0.70
CA ASN A 67 1.28 14.89 -0.61
C ASN A 67 0.59 14.77 0.77
N HIS A 68 1.05 13.88 1.66
CA HIS A 68 0.47 13.72 2.99
C HIS A 68 1.13 14.68 4.00
N THR A 69 0.67 15.91 4.03
CA THR A 69 1.29 16.98 4.85
C THR A 69 0.98 16.92 6.35
N ALA A 70 -0.07 16.18 6.75
CA ALA A 70 -0.45 16.00 8.15
C ALA A 70 0.30 14.84 8.83
N LEU A 71 1.04 14.03 8.06
CA LEU A 71 1.69 12.81 8.51
C LEU A 71 2.69 13.08 9.65
N SER A 72 2.60 12.26 10.70
CA SER A 72 3.65 12.08 11.69
C SER A 72 4.33 10.74 11.43
N ALA A 73 5.41 10.74 10.65
CA ALA A 73 6.02 9.53 10.11
C ALA A 73 6.28 8.43 11.13
N GLU A 74 6.04 7.20 10.73
CA GLU A 74 6.30 5.96 11.47
C GLU A 74 7.18 5.02 10.64
N GLY A 75 7.97 4.20 11.31
CA GLY A 75 8.79 3.16 10.67
C GLY A 75 8.23 1.78 10.93
N ILE A 76 8.34 0.88 9.95
CA ILE A 76 7.89 -0.51 10.03
C ILE A 76 9.06 -1.41 9.64
N GLY A 77 9.46 -2.33 10.50
CA GLY A 77 10.50 -3.29 10.19
C GLY A 77 11.42 -3.63 11.35
N LYS A 78 12.64 -4.03 11.00
CA LYS A 78 13.60 -4.61 11.91
C LYS A 78 13.98 -3.66 13.04
N GLY A 79 13.86 -4.14 14.28
CA GLY A 79 14.29 -3.41 15.48
C GLY A 79 13.29 -2.35 15.95
N LEU A 80 12.20 -2.11 15.23
CA LEU A 80 11.18 -1.13 15.59
C LEU A 80 10.02 -1.77 16.34
N LYS A 81 9.26 -0.94 17.09
CA LYS A 81 8.02 -1.36 17.74
C LYS A 81 6.98 -1.79 16.70
N THR A 82 6.15 -2.76 17.06
CA THR A 82 5.00 -3.17 16.25
C THR A 82 4.00 -2.02 16.15
N LYS A 83 3.53 -1.72 14.94
CA LYS A 83 2.54 -0.68 14.65
C LYS A 83 1.14 -1.27 14.57
N ILE A 84 0.17 -0.50 15.04
CA ILE A 84 -1.25 -0.87 14.96
C ILE A 84 -1.85 -0.23 13.71
N ASN A 85 -2.41 -1.07 12.86
CA ASN A 85 -3.17 -0.67 11.69
C ASN A 85 -4.67 -0.88 11.93
N VAL A 86 -5.48 0.18 11.73
CA VAL A 86 -6.93 0.15 11.86
C VAL A 86 -7.59 0.09 10.48
N ASN A 87 -8.39 -0.94 10.25
CA ASN A 87 -9.16 -1.08 9.01
C ASN A 87 -10.54 -0.43 9.16
N LEU A 88 -10.90 0.42 8.23
CA LEU A 88 -12.22 1.07 8.12
C LEU A 88 -12.56 1.32 6.65
N GLY A 89 -13.72 1.90 6.38
CA GLY A 89 -14.09 2.27 5.02
C GLY A 89 -15.59 2.09 4.72
N ILE A 90 -16.04 2.78 3.68
CA ILE A 90 -17.41 2.80 3.22
C ILE A 90 -17.67 1.60 2.29
N SER A 91 -18.74 0.86 2.55
CA SER A 91 -19.14 -0.29 1.74
C SER A 91 -20.63 -0.21 1.35
N GLY A 92 -21.08 -1.10 0.47
CA GLY A 92 -22.50 -1.23 0.12
C GLY A 92 -23.44 -1.44 1.32
N ASP A 93 -22.93 -2.07 2.38
CA ASP A 93 -23.66 -2.38 3.61
C ASP A 93 -23.47 -1.32 4.70
N ALA A 94 -22.39 -0.54 4.65
CA ALA A 94 -22.05 0.51 5.62
C ALA A 94 -21.75 1.82 4.89
N LYS A 95 -22.82 2.57 4.54
CA LYS A 95 -22.76 3.78 3.68
C LYS A 95 -22.62 5.10 4.44
N ASN A 96 -22.52 5.05 5.79
CA ASN A 96 -22.55 6.26 6.60
C ASN A 96 -21.16 6.86 6.73
N TYR A 97 -20.90 7.93 5.97
CA TYR A 97 -19.68 8.70 5.96
C TYR A 97 -19.30 9.25 7.34
N ASP A 98 -20.26 9.82 8.08
CA ASP A 98 -20.00 10.44 9.39
C ASP A 98 -19.57 9.40 10.42
N ILE A 99 -20.13 8.20 10.36
CA ILE A 99 -19.72 7.08 11.24
C ILE A 99 -18.28 6.66 10.92
N GLU A 100 -17.92 6.57 9.65
CA GLU A 100 -16.54 6.23 9.25
C GLU A 100 -15.55 7.31 9.70
N MET A 101 -15.89 8.59 9.59
CA MET A 101 -15.05 9.67 10.12
C MET A 101 -14.94 9.66 11.66
N GLN A 102 -15.98 9.26 12.39
CA GLN A 102 -15.91 9.03 13.84
C GLN A 102 -14.95 7.87 14.19
N LYS A 103 -14.92 6.80 13.37
CA LYS A 103 -13.94 5.71 13.54
C LYS A 103 -12.50 6.20 13.32
N VAL A 104 -12.28 7.09 12.36
CA VAL A 104 -10.98 7.77 12.15
C VAL A 104 -10.57 8.53 13.40
N ASP A 105 -11.46 9.35 13.98
CA ASP A 105 -11.19 10.10 15.20
C ASP A 105 -10.85 9.18 16.39
N MET A 106 -11.56 8.07 16.50
CA MET A 106 -11.28 7.07 17.54
C MET A 106 -9.95 6.36 17.30
N ALA A 107 -9.62 5.99 16.07
CA ALA A 107 -8.34 5.37 15.74
C ALA A 107 -7.17 6.29 16.13
N ILE A 108 -7.22 7.56 15.74
CA ILE A 108 -6.22 8.58 16.09
C ILE A 108 -6.14 8.75 17.62
N LYS A 109 -7.29 8.88 18.30
CA LYS A 109 -7.36 9.03 19.76
C LYS A 109 -6.72 7.86 20.51
N PHE A 110 -6.86 6.64 20.01
CA PHE A 110 -6.25 5.43 20.58
C PHE A 110 -4.82 5.18 20.13
N GLY A 111 -4.25 6.06 19.31
CA GLY A 111 -2.84 6.01 18.94
C GLY A 111 -2.54 5.00 17.82
N ALA A 112 -3.49 4.74 16.93
CA ALA A 112 -3.19 3.96 15.73
C ALA A 112 -2.11 4.65 14.89
N GLU A 113 -1.09 3.91 14.50
CA GLU A 113 0.00 4.40 13.66
C GLU A 113 -0.31 4.32 12.17
N ALA A 114 -1.28 3.48 11.80
CA ALA A 114 -1.76 3.34 10.43
C ALA A 114 -3.28 3.20 10.37
N ILE A 115 -3.89 3.71 9.30
CA ILE A 115 -5.31 3.54 8.99
C ILE A 115 -5.44 3.06 7.55
N MET A 116 -6.06 1.91 7.33
CA MET A 116 -6.38 1.43 5.99
C MET A 116 -7.81 1.80 5.61
N ASP A 117 -7.94 2.61 4.55
CA ASP A 117 -9.20 2.87 3.86
C ASP A 117 -9.50 1.71 2.89
N LEU A 118 -10.44 0.86 3.30
CA LEU A 118 -10.93 -0.28 2.51
C LEU A 118 -12.24 0.03 1.78
N SER A 119 -12.52 1.30 1.54
CA SER A 119 -13.73 1.76 0.85
C SER A 119 -13.84 1.15 -0.54
N ASN A 120 -15.05 0.74 -0.89
CA ASN A 120 -15.36 0.09 -2.15
C ASN A 120 -16.74 0.49 -2.72
N TYR A 121 -17.33 1.56 -2.20
CA TYR A 121 -18.66 2.01 -2.60
C TYR A 121 -18.75 3.54 -2.69
N GLY A 122 -19.30 4.01 -3.78
CA GLY A 122 -19.55 5.43 -4.01
C GLY A 122 -18.30 6.24 -4.34
N LYS A 123 -18.34 7.53 -4.02
CA LYS A 123 -17.22 8.47 -4.27
C LYS A 123 -16.17 8.37 -3.16
N THR A 124 -15.35 7.34 -3.19
CA THR A 124 -14.32 7.04 -2.19
C THR A 124 -13.26 8.12 -2.09
N ASN A 125 -12.97 8.82 -3.18
CA ASN A 125 -11.97 9.89 -3.24
C ASN A 125 -12.24 11.05 -2.27
N THR A 126 -13.51 11.40 -2.00
CA THR A 126 -13.86 12.46 -1.05
C THR A 126 -13.47 12.05 0.37
N PHE A 127 -13.82 10.82 0.77
CA PHE A 127 -13.46 10.28 2.07
C PHE A 127 -11.94 10.20 2.24
N ARG A 128 -11.24 9.66 1.26
CA ARG A 128 -9.79 9.48 1.30
C ARG A 128 -9.03 10.80 1.41
N LYS A 129 -9.43 11.83 0.66
CA LYS A 129 -8.82 13.16 0.73
C LYS A 129 -9.00 13.80 2.10
N GLU A 130 -10.18 13.69 2.71
CA GLU A 130 -10.42 14.19 4.06
C GLU A 130 -9.65 13.38 5.10
N LEU A 131 -9.59 12.06 4.97
CA LEU A 131 -8.79 11.18 5.82
C LEU A 131 -7.31 11.57 5.80
N VAL A 132 -6.71 11.71 4.62
CA VAL A 132 -5.30 12.12 4.46
C VAL A 132 -5.05 13.53 5.04
N ALA A 133 -5.95 14.48 4.78
CA ALA A 133 -5.79 15.84 5.28
C ALA A 133 -5.85 15.94 6.81
N LYS A 134 -6.56 15.04 7.48
CA LYS A 134 -6.83 15.06 8.92
C LYS A 134 -5.89 14.17 9.73
N SER A 135 -5.46 13.04 9.17
CA SER A 135 -4.79 12.00 9.92
C SER A 135 -3.29 12.25 10.09
N PRO A 136 -2.74 12.17 11.31
CA PRO A 136 -1.30 12.07 11.51
C PRO A 136 -0.76 10.64 11.33
N ALA A 137 -1.64 9.63 11.25
CA ALA A 137 -1.28 8.24 11.01
C ALA A 137 -1.07 7.97 9.51
N MET A 138 -0.24 7.00 9.17
CA MET A 138 -0.05 6.54 7.80
C MET A 138 -1.38 6.06 7.19
N ILE A 139 -1.65 6.43 5.96
CA ILE A 139 -2.86 6.00 5.24
C ILE A 139 -2.52 4.93 4.22
N GLY A 140 -3.19 3.79 4.36
CA GLY A 140 -3.11 2.68 3.42
C GLY A 140 -4.39 2.48 2.63
N THR A 141 -4.30 1.92 1.43
CA THR A 141 -5.44 1.55 0.60
C THR A 141 -5.22 0.24 -0.14
N VAL A 142 -6.30 -0.30 -0.71
CA VAL A 142 -6.26 -1.45 -1.63
C VAL A 142 -6.88 -1.01 -2.96
N PRO A 143 -6.09 -0.55 -3.95
CA PRO A 143 -6.61 -0.01 -5.20
C PRO A 143 -7.56 -0.96 -5.94
N MET A 144 -7.34 -2.27 -5.84
CA MET A 144 -8.24 -3.28 -6.42
C MET A 144 -9.68 -3.19 -5.89
N TYR A 145 -9.87 -2.84 -4.61
CA TYR A 145 -11.21 -2.72 -4.03
C TYR A 145 -11.96 -1.51 -4.58
N ASP A 146 -11.21 -0.42 -4.77
CA ASP A 146 -11.77 0.83 -5.26
C ASP A 146 -12.01 0.83 -6.77
N ALA A 147 -11.24 0.05 -7.54
CA ALA A 147 -11.33 0.06 -8.99
C ALA A 147 -12.76 -0.19 -9.53
N ILE A 148 -13.49 -1.11 -8.91
CA ILE A 148 -14.87 -1.43 -9.30
C ILE A 148 -15.82 -0.27 -8.95
N GLY A 149 -15.71 0.28 -7.74
CA GLY A 149 -16.57 1.36 -7.26
C GLY A 149 -16.23 2.73 -7.85
N TYR A 150 -14.93 3.04 -7.98
CA TYR A 150 -14.44 4.32 -8.49
C TYR A 150 -14.72 4.52 -9.99
N LEU A 151 -14.57 3.44 -10.77
CA LEU A 151 -14.74 3.51 -12.22
C LEU A 151 -16.21 3.32 -12.66
N ASP A 152 -17.08 2.88 -11.75
CA ASP A 152 -18.49 2.52 -12.04
C ASP A 152 -18.59 1.58 -13.25
N LYS A 153 -17.74 0.54 -13.27
CA LYS A 153 -17.62 -0.45 -14.33
C LYS A 153 -17.79 -1.85 -13.77
N ASP A 154 -18.36 -2.73 -14.57
CA ASP A 154 -18.31 -4.16 -14.26
C ASP A 154 -16.86 -4.68 -14.33
N LEU A 155 -16.55 -5.69 -13.50
CA LEU A 155 -15.19 -6.26 -13.40
C LEU A 155 -14.59 -6.64 -14.76
N LEU A 156 -15.40 -7.11 -15.69
CA LEU A 156 -14.97 -7.50 -17.05
C LEU A 156 -14.65 -6.32 -17.98
N GLU A 157 -15.19 -5.15 -17.67
CA GLU A 157 -14.98 -3.92 -18.45
C GLU A 157 -13.75 -3.15 -17.99
N ILE A 158 -13.16 -3.52 -16.83
CA ILE A 158 -11.98 -2.88 -16.30
C ILE A 158 -10.76 -3.38 -17.07
N SER A 159 -10.08 -2.47 -17.76
CA SER A 159 -8.82 -2.76 -18.44
C SER A 159 -7.63 -2.71 -17.46
N ALA A 160 -6.49 -3.30 -17.88
CA ALA A 160 -5.24 -3.18 -17.11
C ALA A 160 -4.86 -1.71 -16.84
N GLN A 161 -5.06 -0.83 -17.83
CA GLN A 161 -4.77 0.60 -17.69
C GLN A 161 -5.72 1.31 -16.71
N ASP A 162 -6.95 0.82 -16.55
CA ASP A 162 -7.88 1.36 -15.56
C ASP A 162 -7.41 1.06 -14.14
N PHE A 163 -6.85 -0.11 -13.88
CA PHE A 163 -6.23 -0.42 -12.58
C PHE A 163 -5.05 0.53 -12.27
N LEU A 164 -4.19 0.79 -13.26
CA LEU A 164 -3.06 1.73 -13.09
C LEU A 164 -3.53 3.16 -12.81
N LYS A 165 -4.62 3.61 -13.46
CA LYS A 165 -5.23 4.93 -13.16
C LYS A 165 -5.69 5.04 -11.71
N VAL A 166 -6.27 3.97 -11.14
CA VAL A 166 -6.69 3.98 -9.74
C VAL A 166 -5.47 4.03 -8.81
N VAL A 167 -4.42 3.26 -9.07
CA VAL A 167 -3.15 3.37 -8.31
C VAL A 167 -2.62 4.80 -8.34
N LYS A 168 -2.59 5.42 -9.52
CA LYS A 168 -2.13 6.81 -9.66
C LYS A 168 -3.00 7.80 -8.90
N ALA A 169 -4.33 7.66 -8.99
CA ALA A 169 -5.27 8.53 -8.26
C ALA A 169 -5.05 8.46 -6.75
N HIS A 170 -4.85 7.26 -6.19
CA HIS A 170 -4.57 7.09 -4.75
C HIS A 170 -3.23 7.72 -4.36
N ALA A 171 -2.19 7.58 -5.21
CA ALA A 171 -0.88 8.19 -4.96
C ALA A 171 -0.97 9.73 -4.97
N GLU A 172 -1.68 10.31 -5.94
CA GLU A 172 -1.94 11.76 -6.03
C GLU A 172 -2.72 12.29 -4.84
N GLU A 173 -3.62 11.50 -4.28
CA GLU A 173 -4.45 11.84 -3.12
C GLU A 173 -3.72 11.77 -1.77
N GLY A 174 -2.45 11.31 -1.77
CA GLY A 174 -1.58 11.32 -0.58
C GLY A 174 -1.59 10.03 0.23
N VAL A 175 -1.97 8.90 -0.36
CA VAL A 175 -1.89 7.58 0.29
C VAL A 175 -0.43 7.19 0.50
N ASP A 176 -0.05 6.76 1.72
CA ASP A 176 1.33 6.46 2.10
C ASP A 176 1.77 5.06 1.70
N PHE A 177 0.85 4.10 1.70
CA PHE A 177 1.13 2.73 1.25
C PHE A 177 -0.08 2.10 0.58
N MET A 178 0.15 1.19 -0.35
CA MET A 178 -0.90 0.51 -1.09
C MET A 178 -0.70 -0.99 -1.06
N THR A 179 -1.75 -1.74 -0.65
CA THR A 179 -1.75 -3.20 -0.78
C THR A 179 -2.09 -3.58 -2.21
N ILE A 180 -1.12 -4.20 -2.88
CA ILE A 180 -1.20 -4.63 -4.28
C ILE A 180 -0.91 -6.12 -4.38
N HIS A 181 -1.89 -6.89 -4.84
CA HIS A 181 -1.80 -8.34 -4.98
C HIS A 181 -1.09 -8.71 -6.30
N ALA A 182 0.18 -8.34 -6.44
CA ALA A 182 0.94 -8.60 -7.67
C ALA A 182 1.50 -10.03 -7.76
N GLY A 183 1.54 -10.78 -6.65
CA GLY A 183 2.11 -12.14 -6.61
C GLY A 183 1.25 -13.23 -7.24
N ILE A 184 -0.07 -13.01 -7.35
CA ILE A 184 -0.97 -13.94 -8.04
C ILE A 184 -0.80 -13.80 -9.57
N ASN A 185 -0.13 -14.75 -10.19
CA ASN A 185 0.08 -14.83 -11.62
C ASN A 185 -0.43 -16.17 -12.18
N ARG A 186 -0.35 -16.38 -13.48
CA ARG A 186 -0.84 -17.64 -14.10
C ARG A 186 -0.17 -18.88 -13.52
N ARG A 187 1.10 -18.82 -13.15
CA ARG A 187 1.84 -19.94 -12.54
C ARG A 187 1.28 -20.27 -11.16
N ALA A 188 1.00 -19.25 -10.34
CA ALA A 188 0.38 -19.44 -9.02
C ALA A 188 -1.06 -19.99 -9.14
N ILE A 189 -1.82 -19.53 -10.15
CA ILE A 189 -3.16 -20.06 -10.46
C ILE A 189 -3.11 -21.54 -10.89
N GLU A 190 -2.13 -21.96 -11.69
CA GLU A 190 -1.96 -23.36 -12.04
C GLU A 190 -1.66 -24.24 -10.82
N ALA A 191 -0.80 -23.76 -9.91
CA ALA A 191 -0.55 -24.44 -8.65
C ALA A 191 -1.84 -24.53 -7.83
N PHE A 192 -2.57 -23.43 -7.65
CA PHE A 192 -3.85 -23.39 -6.94
C PHE A 192 -4.87 -24.43 -7.48
N ARG A 193 -5.00 -24.54 -8.79
CA ARG A 193 -5.93 -25.50 -9.42
C ARG A 193 -5.57 -26.95 -9.16
N ARG A 194 -4.28 -27.26 -8.98
CA ARG A 194 -3.81 -28.64 -8.68
C ARG A 194 -4.04 -29.03 -7.24
N GLU A 195 -3.99 -28.07 -6.30
CA GLU A 195 -4.11 -28.34 -4.87
C GLU A 195 -5.52 -28.73 -4.43
N GLY A 196 -6.56 -28.18 -5.07
CA GLY A 196 -7.95 -28.50 -4.72
C GLY A 196 -8.31 -28.02 -3.32
N ARG A 197 -8.02 -26.76 -2.99
CA ARG A 197 -8.26 -26.15 -1.68
C ARG A 197 -9.71 -26.32 -1.21
N LYS A 198 -9.87 -26.50 0.10
CA LYS A 198 -11.18 -26.57 0.77
C LYS A 198 -11.87 -25.21 0.86
N MET A 199 -11.10 -24.15 1.14
CA MET A 199 -11.62 -22.80 1.34
C MET A 199 -11.37 -21.88 0.13
N ASN A 200 -10.88 -22.41 -0.98
CA ASN A 200 -10.57 -21.62 -2.17
C ASN A 200 -9.66 -20.41 -1.89
N ILE A 201 -10.00 -19.22 -2.43
CA ILE A 201 -9.26 -17.97 -2.25
C ILE A 201 -10.06 -17.09 -1.28
N VAL A 202 -9.53 -16.86 -0.08
CA VAL A 202 -10.20 -16.08 0.97
C VAL A 202 -9.84 -14.60 0.95
N SER A 203 -8.75 -14.24 0.26
CA SER A 203 -8.41 -12.85 0.01
C SER A 203 -9.42 -12.21 -0.93
N ARG A 204 -10.02 -11.09 -0.53
CA ARG A 204 -10.94 -10.35 -1.40
C ARG A 204 -10.25 -9.85 -2.67
N GLY A 205 -9.08 -9.21 -2.55
CA GLY A 205 -8.31 -8.74 -3.70
C GLY A 205 -7.83 -9.89 -4.58
N GLY A 206 -7.35 -10.98 -3.96
CA GLY A 206 -6.94 -12.19 -4.66
C GLY A 206 -8.07 -12.83 -5.44
N SER A 207 -9.25 -12.98 -4.84
CA SER A 207 -10.41 -13.59 -5.51
C SER A 207 -10.93 -12.73 -6.68
N LEU A 208 -10.94 -11.41 -6.55
CA LEU A 208 -11.34 -10.51 -7.64
C LEU A 208 -10.35 -10.56 -8.81
N LEU A 209 -9.04 -10.54 -8.54
CA LEU A 209 -8.02 -10.68 -9.57
C LEU A 209 -8.06 -12.05 -10.23
N PHE A 210 -8.21 -13.11 -9.44
CA PHE A 210 -8.40 -14.46 -9.98
C PHE A 210 -9.59 -14.52 -10.94
N ALA A 211 -10.74 -13.99 -10.52
CA ALA A 211 -11.95 -13.95 -11.35
C ALA A 211 -11.68 -13.16 -12.64
N TRP A 212 -11.09 -11.97 -12.54
CA TRP A 212 -10.75 -11.15 -13.70
C TRP A 212 -9.81 -11.88 -14.69
N MET A 213 -8.73 -12.48 -14.18
CA MET A 213 -7.79 -13.26 -14.99
C MET A 213 -8.46 -14.45 -15.69
N MET A 214 -9.36 -15.15 -14.97
CA MET A 214 -10.06 -16.31 -15.51
C MET A 214 -11.08 -15.95 -16.58
N MET A 215 -11.78 -14.84 -16.41
CA MET A 215 -12.87 -14.42 -17.28
C MET A 215 -12.34 -13.68 -18.52
N THR A 216 -11.26 -12.90 -18.37
CA THR A 216 -10.66 -12.16 -19.50
C THR A 216 -9.61 -12.98 -20.25
N GLY A 217 -9.02 -13.99 -19.63
CA GLY A 217 -7.88 -14.73 -20.16
C GLY A 217 -6.55 -13.94 -20.10
N ASN A 218 -6.52 -12.77 -19.46
CA ASN A 218 -5.32 -11.94 -19.34
C ASN A 218 -4.48 -12.31 -18.10
N GLU A 219 -3.24 -11.84 -18.04
CA GLU A 219 -2.39 -11.92 -16.86
C GLU A 219 -2.84 -10.88 -15.82
N ASN A 220 -2.47 -11.08 -14.56
CA ASN A 220 -2.67 -10.09 -13.51
C ASN A 220 -2.06 -8.74 -13.91
N PRO A 221 -2.86 -7.66 -14.02
CA PRO A 221 -2.36 -6.37 -14.49
C PRO A 221 -1.29 -5.77 -13.58
N PHE A 222 -1.33 -6.01 -12.27
CA PHE A 222 -0.32 -5.54 -11.33
C PHE A 222 1.00 -6.34 -11.40
N PHE A 223 0.96 -7.56 -11.93
CA PHE A 223 2.14 -8.35 -12.23
C PHE A 223 2.72 -7.97 -13.60
N GLU A 224 1.87 -7.92 -14.62
CA GLU A 224 2.28 -7.64 -16.01
C GLU A 224 2.86 -6.22 -16.17
N TYR A 225 2.23 -5.22 -15.54
CA TYR A 225 2.64 -3.81 -15.59
C TYR A 225 3.29 -3.35 -14.27
N TYR A 226 4.05 -4.27 -13.62
CA TYR A 226 4.63 -3.98 -12.32
C TYR A 226 5.60 -2.80 -12.33
N ASP A 227 6.38 -2.64 -13.40
CA ASP A 227 7.33 -1.54 -13.52
C ASP A 227 6.63 -0.17 -13.62
N GLU A 228 5.49 -0.10 -14.31
CA GLU A 228 4.65 1.11 -14.39
C GLU A 228 4.03 1.44 -13.02
N VAL A 229 3.60 0.40 -12.28
CA VAL A 229 3.14 0.58 -10.89
C VAL A 229 4.28 1.18 -10.05
N LEU A 230 5.49 0.64 -10.12
CA LEU A 230 6.64 1.14 -9.37
C LEU A 230 7.02 2.59 -9.73
N GLU A 231 6.94 2.97 -11.02
CA GLU A 231 7.18 4.37 -11.43
C GLU A 231 6.17 5.34 -10.78
N ILE A 232 4.87 4.96 -10.74
CA ILE A 232 3.85 5.75 -10.05
C ILE A 232 4.18 5.86 -8.57
N LEU A 233 4.47 4.74 -7.89
CA LEU A 233 4.75 4.73 -6.46
C LEU A 233 6.02 5.54 -6.11
N ARG A 234 7.05 5.44 -6.95
CA ARG A 234 8.30 6.20 -6.81
C ARG A 234 8.09 7.71 -6.94
N GLU A 235 7.19 8.14 -7.84
CA GLU A 235 6.90 9.56 -8.07
C GLU A 235 6.35 10.25 -6.81
N TYR A 236 5.52 9.53 -6.03
CA TYR A 236 4.84 10.07 -4.85
C TYR A 236 5.40 9.58 -3.51
N ASP A 237 6.50 8.80 -3.51
CA ASP A 237 7.11 8.17 -2.32
C ASP A 237 6.12 7.25 -1.58
N VAL A 238 5.37 6.44 -2.35
CA VAL A 238 4.42 5.47 -1.81
C VAL A 238 5.10 4.15 -1.57
N THR A 239 4.92 3.56 -0.39
CA THR A 239 5.39 2.22 -0.07
C THR A 239 4.44 1.18 -0.67
N ILE A 240 4.97 0.19 -1.39
CA ILE A 240 4.15 -0.95 -1.83
C ILE A 240 4.02 -1.97 -0.68
N SER A 241 2.78 -2.36 -0.38
CA SER A 241 2.47 -3.52 0.46
C SER A 241 2.08 -4.68 -0.46
N LEU A 242 2.97 -5.66 -0.61
CA LEU A 242 2.72 -6.81 -1.47
C LEU A 242 1.77 -7.79 -0.79
N GLY A 243 0.53 -7.80 -1.27
CA GLY A 243 -0.56 -8.59 -0.68
C GLY A 243 -0.47 -10.09 -0.97
N ASP A 244 -0.84 -10.91 0.01
CA ASP A 244 -0.89 -12.37 -0.09
C ASP A 244 -2.25 -12.85 -0.64
N ALA A 245 -2.44 -12.79 -1.94
CA ALA A 245 -3.69 -13.15 -2.61
C ALA A 245 -4.11 -14.61 -2.35
N LEU A 246 -3.14 -15.50 -2.21
CA LEU A 246 -3.34 -16.93 -2.03
C LEU A 246 -3.13 -17.42 -0.59
N ARG A 247 -3.20 -16.52 0.42
CA ARG A 247 -3.25 -16.96 1.83
C ARG A 247 -4.37 -17.96 2.06
N PRO A 248 -4.13 -19.05 2.84
CA PRO A 248 -5.13 -20.09 3.06
C PRO A 248 -6.25 -19.65 3.99
N GLY A 249 -7.44 -20.24 3.84
CA GLY A 249 -8.59 -20.00 4.71
C GLY A 249 -8.72 -20.99 5.87
N CYS A 250 -7.96 -22.07 5.86
CA CYS A 250 -7.94 -23.09 6.91
C CYS A 250 -6.59 -23.83 6.93
N LEU A 251 -6.31 -24.53 8.03
CA LEU A 251 -5.07 -25.29 8.21
C LEU A 251 -4.84 -26.35 7.12
N ALA A 252 -5.92 -26.92 6.57
CA ALA A 252 -5.79 -27.95 5.52
C ALA A 252 -5.27 -27.40 4.19
N ASP A 253 -5.38 -26.09 3.98
CA ASP A 253 -4.94 -25.40 2.77
C ASP A 253 -3.61 -24.63 3.02
N ALA A 254 -3.11 -24.60 4.27
CA ALA A 254 -1.90 -23.88 4.65
C ALA A 254 -0.66 -24.51 4.03
N SER A 255 0.31 -23.65 3.66
CA SER A 255 1.61 -24.06 3.13
C SER A 255 1.56 -24.89 1.86
N ASP A 256 0.47 -24.75 1.08
CA ASP A 256 0.32 -25.45 -0.19
C ASP A 256 1.22 -24.84 -1.30
N ALA A 257 1.31 -25.54 -2.43
CA ALA A 257 2.15 -25.08 -3.54
C ALA A 257 1.68 -23.73 -4.13
N ALA A 258 0.39 -23.39 -4.02
CA ALA A 258 -0.13 -22.12 -4.46
C ALA A 258 0.38 -20.95 -3.60
N GLN A 259 0.28 -21.08 -2.27
CA GLN A 259 0.79 -20.09 -1.33
C GLN A 259 2.31 -19.91 -1.46
N ILE A 260 3.06 -21.00 -1.54
CA ILE A 260 4.53 -20.95 -1.68
C ILE A 260 4.94 -20.38 -3.05
N SER A 261 4.22 -20.71 -4.13
CA SER A 261 4.49 -20.12 -5.46
C SER A 261 4.31 -18.60 -5.45
N GLU A 262 3.24 -18.11 -4.82
CA GLU A 262 3.03 -16.67 -4.64
C GLU A 262 4.13 -16.04 -3.78
N LEU A 263 4.49 -16.65 -2.64
CA LEU A 263 5.51 -16.12 -1.75
C LEU A 263 6.88 -15.96 -2.45
N ILE A 264 7.27 -16.93 -3.28
CA ILE A 264 8.49 -16.83 -4.09
C ILE A 264 8.40 -15.64 -5.05
N GLU A 265 7.25 -15.44 -5.69
CA GLU A 265 7.04 -14.31 -6.59
C GLU A 265 7.07 -12.96 -5.86
N LEU A 266 6.45 -12.88 -4.66
CA LEU A 266 6.54 -11.68 -3.82
C LEU A 266 8.00 -11.32 -3.49
N GLY A 267 8.86 -12.32 -3.26
CA GLY A 267 10.29 -12.11 -3.07
C GLY A 267 11.00 -11.55 -4.31
N ASN A 268 10.63 -12.00 -5.51
CA ASN A 268 11.15 -11.48 -6.78
C ASN A 268 10.69 -10.03 -7.02
N LEU A 269 9.42 -9.75 -6.79
CA LEU A 269 8.82 -8.41 -6.94
C LEU A 269 9.43 -7.42 -5.94
N THR A 270 9.73 -7.87 -4.71
CA THR A 270 10.42 -7.07 -3.70
C THR A 270 11.79 -6.58 -4.20
N LYS A 271 12.59 -7.47 -4.79
CA LYS A 271 13.91 -7.11 -5.35
C LYS A 271 13.79 -6.07 -6.46
N ARG A 272 12.82 -6.26 -7.38
CA ARG A 272 12.55 -5.30 -8.46
C ARG A 272 12.12 -3.92 -7.92
N ALA A 273 11.30 -3.88 -6.86
CA ALA A 273 10.92 -2.63 -6.21
C ALA A 273 12.12 -1.91 -5.61
N TRP A 274 13.01 -2.64 -4.91
CA TRP A 274 14.24 -2.07 -4.35
C TRP A 274 15.22 -1.54 -5.40
N GLU A 275 15.27 -2.14 -6.59
CA GLU A 275 16.06 -1.63 -7.74
C GLU A 275 15.53 -0.29 -8.25
N LYS A 276 14.24 -0.02 -8.07
CA LYS A 276 13.56 1.25 -8.39
C LYS A 276 13.48 2.21 -7.20
N ASP A 277 14.13 1.91 -6.08
CA ASP A 277 14.08 2.68 -4.83
C ASP A 277 12.68 2.80 -4.22
N VAL A 278 11.79 1.85 -4.48
CA VAL A 278 10.47 1.78 -3.86
C VAL A 278 10.55 0.90 -2.62
N GLN A 279 10.08 1.43 -1.48
CA GLN A 279 9.99 0.71 -0.22
C GLN A 279 8.92 -0.39 -0.30
N VAL A 280 9.15 -1.51 0.38
CA VAL A 280 8.27 -2.68 0.35
C VAL A 280 7.91 -3.15 1.75
N MET A 281 6.63 -3.44 1.96
CA MET A 281 6.12 -4.32 3.00
C MET A 281 5.59 -5.58 2.32
N VAL A 282 5.69 -6.75 2.96
CA VAL A 282 5.17 -8.02 2.43
C VAL A 282 4.19 -8.60 3.44
N GLU A 283 2.95 -8.87 3.01
CA GLU A 283 1.94 -9.51 3.87
C GLU A 283 2.20 -11.01 4.07
N GLY A 284 2.84 -11.65 3.12
CA GLY A 284 3.10 -13.09 3.14
C GLY A 284 4.36 -13.48 3.95
N PRO A 285 4.41 -14.74 4.43
CA PRO A 285 3.34 -15.75 4.34
C PRO A 285 2.27 -15.51 5.39
N GLY A 286 1.03 -15.30 4.95
CA GLY A 286 -0.11 -15.12 5.84
C GLY A 286 -0.84 -16.44 6.11
N HIS A 287 -1.42 -16.59 7.32
CA HIS A 287 -2.28 -17.72 7.69
C HIS A 287 -1.60 -19.10 7.66
N MET A 288 -0.31 -19.18 7.83
CA MET A 288 0.38 -20.46 8.04
C MET A 288 0.79 -20.64 9.51
N ALA A 289 1.11 -21.85 9.90
CA ALA A 289 1.54 -22.15 11.25
C ALA A 289 2.88 -21.47 11.55
N MET A 290 3.06 -20.95 12.79
CA MET A 290 4.24 -20.18 13.16
C MET A 290 5.54 -20.99 13.20
N ASN A 291 5.45 -22.32 13.19
CA ASN A 291 6.60 -23.24 13.19
C ASN A 291 7.02 -23.65 11.78
N GLU A 292 6.33 -23.21 10.74
CA GLU A 292 6.63 -23.46 9.33
C GLU A 292 7.29 -22.24 8.67
#